data_4cfb89a5ff470c7b740059e0fb7d59ed
#
_entry.id   4cfb89a5ff470c7b740059e0fb7d59ed
#
_cell.length_a   1.000
_cell.length_b   1.000
_cell.length_c   1.000
_cell.angle_alpha   90.00
_cell.angle_beta   90.00
_cell.angle_gamma   90.00
#
_symmetry.space_group_name_H-M   'P 1'
#
loop_
_entity.id
_entity.type
_entity.pdbx_description
1 polymer ?
#
loop_
_entity_poly.entity_id
_entity_poly.type
_entity_poly.pdbx_seq_one_letter_code
_entity_poly.pdbx_strand_id
1 'polypeptide(L)'
;MYKQIGILTGGGDAPGLNAAIRAVVRTAIGEFGMTVIGIHDSFEGIVGETHTVKLTTKSVSGILPRGGTMLGTRNRGSFVKTVDGCTVYPQMPIGEAIANLDILGIEALIVLGGEGTLGIAEQFHKRGFPVIGVPKTIDNDLAATEFTFGFMTAIDIATEALDRLHTTAASHDRVMILEVMGRNTGWIALHAGLAGSADIILIPEIPFSFESIVRKVQARESGGSRFTNIVVAEGAVELGKSEMYQDTEHMRLGGVGEYIRRNVERLTGKESRCVVLGHLQRGGSPNAFDRMLGTNFGACAVRALANGETGKMVALQAGNTITVPLDEACTDIKKVPIDGQLVRTALDIGISFAAPKESKLADSGSFAVPRIGVARPPRQHLPFE
;
A
#
# COMPACT_ATOMS: atom_id res chain seq x y z
N MET A 1 -29.80 -16.51 7.52
CA MET A 1 -29.46 -15.17 6.95
C MET A 1 -29.41 -14.20 8.11
N TYR A 2 -28.33 -13.43 8.25
CA TYR A 2 -28.14 -12.45 9.33
C TYR A 2 -29.14 -11.30 9.19
N LYS A 3 -29.70 -10.84 10.31
CA LYS A 3 -30.64 -9.71 10.35
C LYS A 3 -29.92 -8.38 10.64
N GLN A 4 -28.88 -8.42 11.46
CA GLN A 4 -28.11 -7.28 11.85
C GLN A 4 -26.61 -7.57 11.79
N ILE A 5 -25.87 -6.75 11.05
CA ILE A 5 -24.41 -6.88 10.89
C ILE A 5 -23.70 -5.63 11.38
N GLY A 6 -22.49 -5.82 11.90
CA GLY A 6 -21.57 -4.74 12.25
C GLY A 6 -20.56 -4.47 11.14
N ILE A 7 -20.12 -3.21 11.04
CA ILE A 7 -19.00 -2.81 10.16
C ILE A 7 -18.05 -1.91 10.94
N LEU A 8 -16.76 -2.17 10.81
CA LEU A 8 -15.70 -1.34 11.39
C LEU A 8 -14.53 -1.16 10.43
N THR A 9 -13.72 -0.13 10.70
CA THR A 9 -12.47 0.16 10.01
C THR A 9 -11.33 0.18 11.01
N GLY A 10 -10.22 -0.51 10.70
CA GLY A 10 -9.06 -0.61 11.60
C GLY A 10 -7.72 -0.39 10.89
N GLY A 11 -6.69 -0.07 11.69
CA GLY A 11 -5.37 0.26 11.19
C GLY A 11 -5.29 1.68 10.60
N GLY A 12 -4.21 2.01 9.87
CA GLY A 12 -4.08 3.29 9.19
C GLY A 12 -5.21 3.52 8.19
N ASP A 13 -5.67 4.76 8.06
CA ASP A 13 -6.63 5.11 7.03
C ASP A 13 -6.04 4.96 5.62
N ALA A 14 -6.95 4.80 4.66
CA ALA A 14 -6.57 4.71 3.25
C ALA A 14 -7.71 5.28 2.38
N PRO A 15 -7.38 5.86 1.23
CA PRO A 15 -8.39 6.28 0.26
C PRO A 15 -9.25 5.07 -0.19
N GLY A 16 -10.57 5.22 -0.20
CA GLY A 16 -11.50 4.15 -0.59
C GLY A 16 -12.29 3.51 0.56
N LEU A 17 -11.93 3.74 1.84
CA LEU A 17 -12.69 3.22 3.00
C LEU A 17 -14.17 3.60 2.94
N ASN A 18 -14.49 4.87 2.68
CA ASN A 18 -15.86 5.33 2.59
C ASN A 18 -16.61 4.73 1.39
N ALA A 19 -15.93 4.41 0.30
CA ALA A 19 -16.53 3.70 -0.83
C ALA A 19 -16.94 2.28 -0.43
N ALA A 20 -16.09 1.56 0.30
CA ALA A 20 -16.37 0.23 0.80
C ALA A 20 -17.50 0.24 1.85
N ILE A 21 -17.47 1.16 2.83
CA ILE A 21 -18.56 1.34 3.82
C ILE A 21 -19.89 1.58 3.11
N ARG A 22 -19.90 2.51 2.14
CA ARG A 22 -21.12 2.81 1.36
C ARG A 22 -21.64 1.57 0.64
N ALA A 23 -20.78 0.78 0.04
CA ALA A 23 -21.17 -0.43 -0.67
C ALA A 23 -21.76 -1.48 0.29
N VAL A 24 -21.12 -1.72 1.44
CA VAL A 24 -21.64 -2.62 2.46
C VAL A 24 -23.04 -2.19 2.90
N VAL A 25 -23.21 -0.93 3.28
CA VAL A 25 -24.50 -0.43 3.78
C VAL A 25 -25.59 -0.54 2.72
N ARG A 26 -25.31 -0.13 1.49
CA ARG A 26 -26.32 -0.15 0.42
C ARG A 26 -26.68 -1.56 -0.02
N THR A 27 -25.71 -2.47 -0.10
CA THR A 27 -25.97 -3.86 -0.47
C THR A 27 -26.70 -4.60 0.64
N ALA A 28 -26.28 -4.44 1.91
CA ALA A 28 -26.94 -5.09 3.04
C ALA A 28 -28.40 -4.67 3.18
N ILE A 29 -28.67 -3.38 3.10
CA ILE A 29 -30.05 -2.86 3.23
C ILE A 29 -30.88 -3.14 1.99
N GLY A 30 -30.35 -2.83 0.79
CA GLY A 30 -31.13 -2.85 -0.45
C GLY A 30 -31.40 -4.24 -0.99
N GLU A 31 -30.42 -5.14 -0.89
CA GLU A 31 -30.51 -6.49 -1.45
C GLU A 31 -31.04 -7.51 -0.43
N PHE A 32 -30.57 -7.38 0.83
CA PHE A 32 -30.83 -8.41 1.84
C PHE A 32 -31.68 -7.96 3.01
N GLY A 33 -32.14 -6.70 3.07
CA GLY A 33 -32.95 -6.17 4.15
C GLY A 33 -32.28 -6.18 5.54
N MET A 34 -30.95 -6.25 5.59
CA MET A 34 -30.21 -6.29 6.84
C MET A 34 -30.13 -4.90 7.48
N THR A 35 -30.08 -4.86 8.81
CA THR A 35 -29.66 -3.66 9.57
C THR A 35 -28.15 -3.62 9.63
N VAL A 36 -27.55 -2.42 9.46
CA VAL A 36 -26.11 -2.22 9.54
C VAL A 36 -25.77 -1.28 10.71
N ILE A 37 -24.90 -1.74 11.59
CA ILE A 37 -24.37 -0.99 12.72
C ILE A 37 -22.90 -0.63 12.43
N GLY A 38 -22.61 0.66 12.31
CA GLY A 38 -21.25 1.18 12.25
C GLY A 38 -20.63 1.21 13.64
N ILE A 39 -19.44 0.68 13.77
CA ILE A 39 -18.65 0.67 15.01
C ILE A 39 -17.55 1.70 14.85
N HIS A 40 -17.52 2.71 15.72
CA HIS A 40 -16.48 3.74 15.70
C HIS A 40 -15.19 3.26 16.33
N ASP A 41 -14.08 3.85 15.88
CA ASP A 41 -12.74 3.63 16.46
C ASP A 41 -12.25 2.17 16.46
N SER A 42 -12.60 1.42 15.40
CA SER A 42 -12.19 0.03 15.23
C SER A 42 -12.82 -0.91 16.28
N PHE A 43 -12.14 -1.97 16.66
CA PHE A 43 -12.58 -2.90 17.70
C PHE A 43 -12.71 -2.25 19.09
N GLU A 44 -12.02 -1.13 19.34
CA GLU A 44 -12.15 -0.42 20.61
C GLU A 44 -13.57 0.12 20.86
N GLY A 45 -14.32 0.39 19.80
CA GLY A 45 -15.72 0.83 19.90
C GLY A 45 -16.72 -0.24 20.37
N ILE A 46 -16.25 -1.46 20.64
CA ILE A 46 -17.07 -2.57 21.18
C ILE A 46 -16.53 -3.12 22.50
N VAL A 47 -15.61 -2.39 23.16
CA VAL A 47 -15.08 -2.73 24.49
C VAL A 47 -15.38 -1.57 25.44
N GLY A 48 -15.72 -1.87 26.68
CA GLY A 48 -16.14 -0.86 27.65
C GLY A 48 -17.46 -0.19 27.24
N GLU A 49 -17.47 1.13 27.19
CA GLU A 49 -18.60 1.89 26.64
C GLU A 49 -18.62 1.75 25.11
N THR A 50 -19.72 1.21 24.59
CA THR A 50 -19.82 0.92 23.15
C THR A 50 -20.13 2.18 22.33
N HIS A 51 -19.34 2.43 21.29
CA HIS A 51 -19.50 3.57 20.38
C HIS A 51 -20.00 3.07 19.02
N THR A 52 -21.33 3.01 18.87
CA THR A 52 -21.98 2.48 17.67
C THR A 52 -23.01 3.43 17.09
N VAL A 53 -23.27 3.32 15.80
CA VAL A 53 -24.26 4.10 15.07
C VAL A 53 -25.01 3.24 14.07
N LYS A 54 -26.34 3.34 14.04
CA LYS A 54 -27.15 2.70 13.00
C LYS A 54 -26.94 3.39 11.67
N LEU A 55 -26.44 2.67 10.66
CA LEU A 55 -26.20 3.18 9.34
C LEU A 55 -27.43 2.99 8.45
N THR A 56 -27.68 3.99 7.60
CA THR A 56 -28.79 4.02 6.64
C THR A 56 -28.25 4.38 5.25
N THR A 57 -29.04 4.17 4.21
CA THR A 57 -28.67 4.61 2.85
C THR A 57 -28.46 6.13 2.77
N LYS A 58 -29.10 6.92 3.65
CA LYS A 58 -28.93 8.38 3.77
C LYS A 58 -27.59 8.73 4.42
N SER A 59 -27.20 8.04 5.50
CA SER A 59 -25.95 8.32 6.21
C SER A 59 -24.69 8.08 5.35
N VAL A 60 -24.80 7.22 4.33
CA VAL A 60 -23.70 6.95 3.39
C VAL A 60 -23.85 7.68 2.04
N SER A 61 -24.76 8.65 1.97
CA SER A 61 -24.94 9.46 0.76
C SER A 61 -23.78 10.47 0.62
N GLY A 62 -23.21 10.57 -0.59
CA GLY A 62 -22.13 11.53 -0.90
C GLY A 62 -20.75 11.21 -0.30
N ILE A 63 -20.55 10.05 0.37
CA ILE A 63 -19.25 9.72 0.97
C ILE A 63 -18.29 9.01 0.00
N LEU A 64 -18.76 8.54 -1.17
CA LEU A 64 -17.94 7.81 -2.14
C LEU A 64 -16.60 8.48 -2.47
N PRO A 65 -16.53 9.80 -2.76
CA PRO A 65 -15.28 10.47 -3.08
C PRO A 65 -14.50 10.95 -1.84
N ARG A 66 -15.00 10.76 -0.63
CA ARG A 66 -14.35 11.26 0.58
C ARG A 66 -13.22 10.35 1.03
N GLY A 67 -12.04 10.92 1.29
CA GLY A 67 -10.94 10.25 1.95
C GLY A 67 -11.21 9.98 3.43
N GLY A 68 -10.27 9.29 4.08
CA GLY A 68 -10.45 8.87 5.47
C GLY A 68 -11.58 7.88 5.66
N THR A 69 -12.12 7.81 6.87
CA THR A 69 -13.25 6.94 7.23
C THR A 69 -14.28 7.67 8.08
N MET A 70 -15.55 7.51 7.77
CA MET A 70 -16.65 8.08 8.56
C MET A 70 -16.82 7.42 9.94
N LEU A 71 -16.24 6.23 10.14
CA LEU A 71 -16.31 5.47 11.38
C LEU A 71 -15.11 5.71 12.32
N GLY A 72 -14.10 6.46 11.86
CA GLY A 72 -12.85 6.54 12.60
C GLY A 72 -12.05 5.24 12.53
N THR A 73 -10.81 5.27 12.98
CA THR A 73 -9.92 4.10 12.98
C THR A 73 -8.89 4.22 14.10
N ARG A 74 -8.33 3.08 14.53
CA ARG A 74 -7.19 3.03 15.47
C ARG A 74 -6.12 2.09 14.98
N ASN A 75 -4.86 2.50 15.12
CA ASN A 75 -3.69 1.69 14.77
C ASN A 75 -3.24 0.80 15.93
N ARG A 76 -3.55 1.18 17.14
CA ARG A 76 -3.16 0.50 18.38
C ARG A 76 -4.37 0.48 19.31
N GLY A 77 -4.48 -0.60 20.05
CA GLY A 77 -5.57 -0.81 20.99
C GLY A 77 -5.30 -2.00 21.90
N SER A 78 -6.30 -2.37 22.67
CA SER A 78 -6.22 -3.46 23.66
C SER A 78 -6.13 -4.85 23.05
N PHE A 79 -6.43 -4.99 21.74
CA PHE A 79 -6.54 -6.27 21.05
C PHE A 79 -5.22 -6.88 20.57
N VAL A 80 -4.15 -6.10 20.57
CA VAL A 80 -2.83 -6.56 20.12
C VAL A 80 -1.75 -6.09 21.07
N LYS A 81 -0.86 -7.00 21.46
CA LYS A 81 0.35 -6.70 22.24
C LYS A 81 1.56 -7.34 21.54
N THR A 82 2.71 -6.72 21.69
CA THR A 82 3.97 -7.32 21.28
C THR A 82 4.65 -7.87 22.54
N VAL A 83 4.94 -9.16 22.57
CA VAL A 83 5.65 -9.83 23.65
C VAL A 83 6.82 -10.60 23.03
N ASP A 84 8.03 -10.28 23.44
CA ASP A 84 9.27 -10.89 22.92
C ASP A 84 9.37 -10.87 21.37
N GLY A 85 8.95 -9.75 20.76
CA GLY A 85 8.93 -9.57 19.29
C GLY A 85 7.80 -10.29 18.56
N CYS A 86 6.96 -11.04 19.26
CA CYS A 86 5.80 -11.74 18.67
C CYS A 86 4.50 -10.99 18.90
N THR A 87 3.63 -11.00 17.89
CA THR A 87 2.27 -10.48 18.01
C THR A 87 1.40 -11.42 18.82
N VAL A 88 0.80 -10.92 19.91
CA VAL A 88 -0.09 -11.66 20.79
C VAL A 88 -1.45 -10.98 20.84
N TYR A 89 -2.51 -11.79 20.74
CA TYR A 89 -3.90 -11.34 20.83
C TYR A 89 -4.46 -11.65 22.24
N PRO A 90 -4.62 -10.64 23.12
CA PRO A 90 -5.15 -10.84 24.47
C PRO A 90 -6.57 -11.42 24.43
N GLN A 91 -6.83 -12.41 25.28
CA GLN A 91 -8.09 -13.14 25.29
C GLN A 91 -9.27 -12.31 25.83
N MET A 92 -9.00 -11.48 26.84
CA MET A 92 -10.03 -10.74 27.56
C MET A 92 -10.76 -9.69 26.70
N PRO A 93 -10.08 -8.81 25.96
CA PRO A 93 -10.79 -7.83 25.11
C PRO A 93 -11.64 -8.48 24.04
N ILE A 94 -11.22 -9.62 23.49
CA ILE A 94 -11.96 -10.32 22.43
C ILE A 94 -13.23 -10.96 23.02
N GLY A 95 -13.14 -11.58 24.19
CA GLY A 95 -14.32 -12.15 24.87
C GLY A 95 -15.33 -11.09 25.26
N GLU A 96 -14.90 -9.97 25.79
CA GLU A 96 -15.74 -8.82 26.13
C GLU A 96 -16.42 -8.24 24.88
N ALA A 97 -15.66 -8.06 23.80
CA ALA A 97 -16.19 -7.55 22.53
C ALA A 97 -17.28 -8.45 21.96
N ILE A 98 -17.09 -9.79 21.99
CA ILE A 98 -18.12 -10.74 21.52
C ILE A 98 -19.37 -10.64 22.38
N ALA A 99 -19.26 -10.59 23.69
CA ALA A 99 -20.41 -10.42 24.59
C ALA A 99 -21.16 -9.09 24.32
N ASN A 100 -20.46 -8.01 24.06
CA ASN A 100 -21.08 -6.72 23.72
C ASN A 100 -21.76 -6.78 22.33
N LEU A 101 -21.19 -7.47 21.35
CA LEU A 101 -21.84 -7.68 20.05
C LEU A 101 -23.16 -8.47 20.20
N ASP A 102 -23.18 -9.50 21.04
CA ASP A 102 -24.40 -10.26 21.35
C ASP A 102 -25.46 -9.38 22.02
N ILE A 103 -25.08 -8.55 23.00
CA ILE A 103 -25.98 -7.60 23.66
C ILE A 103 -26.54 -6.59 22.65
N LEU A 104 -25.73 -6.12 21.70
CA LEU A 104 -26.15 -5.20 20.65
C LEU A 104 -26.97 -5.90 19.54
N GLY A 105 -27.11 -7.23 19.58
CA GLY A 105 -27.79 -8.03 18.56
C GLY A 105 -27.05 -8.05 17.21
N ILE A 106 -25.74 -7.82 17.20
CA ILE A 106 -24.91 -7.89 16.00
C ILE A 106 -24.48 -9.36 15.78
N GLU A 107 -24.95 -9.94 14.69
CA GLU A 107 -24.81 -11.37 14.40
C GLU A 107 -23.57 -11.72 13.59
N ALA A 108 -22.97 -10.73 12.90
CA ALA A 108 -21.75 -10.88 12.10
C ALA A 108 -21.01 -9.56 11.93
N LEU A 109 -19.69 -9.60 11.65
CA LEU A 109 -18.86 -8.42 11.38
C LEU A 109 -18.32 -8.40 9.95
N ILE A 110 -18.30 -7.22 9.35
CA ILE A 110 -17.47 -6.89 8.18
C ILE A 110 -16.33 -5.97 8.67
N VAL A 111 -15.11 -6.44 8.52
CA VAL A 111 -13.90 -5.80 9.07
C VAL A 111 -13.02 -5.30 7.94
N LEU A 112 -12.89 -3.96 7.83
CA LEU A 112 -12.05 -3.32 6.83
C LEU A 112 -10.68 -3.00 7.45
N GLY A 113 -9.60 -3.63 6.97
CA GLY A 113 -8.28 -3.40 7.55
C GLY A 113 -7.13 -4.03 6.81
N GLY A 114 -5.91 -3.73 7.29
CA GLY A 114 -4.67 -4.41 6.91
C GLY A 114 -4.43 -5.65 7.76
N GLU A 115 -3.23 -6.24 7.62
CA GLU A 115 -2.81 -7.48 8.28
C GLU A 115 -3.20 -7.54 9.77
N GLY A 116 -2.78 -6.55 10.56
CA GLY A 116 -3.05 -6.56 12.01
C GLY A 116 -4.53 -6.53 12.37
N THR A 117 -5.36 -5.80 11.61
CA THR A 117 -6.80 -5.73 11.82
C THR A 117 -7.49 -7.03 11.42
N LEU A 118 -7.08 -7.63 10.31
CA LEU A 118 -7.59 -8.90 9.84
C LEU A 118 -7.15 -10.06 10.76
N GLY A 119 -5.96 -9.99 11.34
CA GLY A 119 -5.51 -10.93 12.35
C GLY A 119 -6.37 -10.89 13.62
N ILE A 120 -6.86 -9.70 14.04
CA ILE A 120 -7.86 -9.61 15.12
C ILE A 120 -9.17 -10.24 14.66
N ALA A 121 -9.66 -9.95 13.45
CA ALA A 121 -10.87 -10.53 12.89
C ALA A 121 -10.82 -12.08 12.86
N GLU A 122 -9.66 -12.64 12.54
CA GLU A 122 -9.42 -14.10 12.61
C GLU A 122 -9.62 -14.65 14.03
N GLN A 123 -9.22 -13.90 15.07
CA GLN A 123 -9.42 -14.33 16.45
C GLN A 123 -10.91 -14.34 16.85
N PHE A 124 -11.74 -13.44 16.30
CA PHE A 124 -13.21 -13.50 16.45
C PHE A 124 -13.77 -14.77 15.78
N HIS A 125 -13.31 -15.03 14.54
CA HIS A 125 -13.73 -16.24 13.82
C HIS A 125 -13.37 -17.51 14.56
N LYS A 126 -12.15 -17.64 15.08
CA LYS A 126 -11.68 -18.80 15.88
C LYS A 126 -12.51 -19.05 17.14
N ARG A 127 -13.26 -18.03 17.63
CA ARG A 127 -14.20 -18.17 18.73
C ARG A 127 -15.64 -18.37 18.29
N GLY A 128 -15.85 -18.64 17.01
CA GLY A 128 -17.18 -18.92 16.45
C GLY A 128 -17.99 -17.68 16.09
N PHE A 129 -17.43 -16.45 16.21
CA PHE A 129 -18.15 -15.24 15.77
C PHE A 129 -17.98 -15.04 14.27
N PRO A 130 -19.07 -14.85 13.49
CA PRO A 130 -19.02 -14.73 12.04
C PRO A 130 -18.34 -13.43 11.59
N VAL A 131 -17.31 -13.53 10.73
CA VAL A 131 -16.54 -12.37 10.24
C VAL A 131 -16.23 -12.53 8.77
N ILE A 132 -16.26 -11.40 8.02
CA ILE A 132 -15.65 -11.27 6.70
C ILE A 132 -14.66 -10.10 6.72
N GLY A 133 -13.44 -10.36 6.26
CA GLY A 133 -12.39 -9.37 6.08
C GLY A 133 -12.51 -8.65 4.73
N VAL A 134 -12.12 -7.37 4.72
CA VAL A 134 -12.00 -6.56 3.50
C VAL A 134 -10.61 -5.92 3.47
N PRO A 135 -9.76 -6.24 2.47
CA PRO A 135 -8.37 -5.84 2.45
C PRO A 135 -8.21 -4.35 2.16
N LYS A 136 -7.73 -3.61 3.15
CA LYS A 136 -7.51 -2.18 3.11
C LYS A 136 -6.09 -1.87 3.59
N THR A 137 -5.22 -1.48 2.69
CA THR A 137 -3.90 -0.92 2.98
C THR A 137 -3.36 -0.21 1.74
N ILE A 138 -2.58 0.86 1.94
CA ILE A 138 -1.86 1.51 0.83
C ILE A 138 -0.60 0.72 0.44
N ASP A 139 -0.12 -0.17 1.31
CA ASP A 139 1.17 -0.85 1.16
C ASP A 139 1.09 -2.05 0.20
N ASN A 140 -0.13 -2.50 -0.15
CA ASN A 140 -0.42 -3.66 -1.02
C ASN A 140 0.29 -4.96 -0.56
N ASP A 141 0.45 -5.11 0.74
CA ASP A 141 1.26 -6.12 1.40
C ASP A 141 0.48 -7.35 1.90
N LEU A 142 -0.84 -7.41 1.65
CA LEU A 142 -1.68 -8.55 2.00
C LEU A 142 -1.57 -9.66 0.96
N ALA A 143 -1.33 -10.89 1.43
CA ALA A 143 -1.33 -12.09 0.60
C ALA A 143 -2.73 -12.37 0.03
N ALA A 144 -2.81 -13.29 -0.92
CA ALA A 144 -4.04 -13.79 -1.56
C ALA A 144 -4.87 -12.75 -2.33
N THR A 145 -4.48 -11.47 -2.40
CA THR A 145 -5.13 -10.46 -3.27
C THR A 145 -4.12 -9.75 -4.16
N GLU A 146 -4.48 -9.47 -5.41
CA GLU A 146 -3.64 -8.71 -6.34
C GLU A 146 -3.50 -7.26 -5.90
N PHE A 147 -4.61 -6.63 -5.51
CA PHE A 147 -4.65 -5.24 -5.08
C PHE A 147 -5.47 -5.08 -3.79
N THR A 148 -5.01 -4.14 -2.98
CA THR A 148 -5.75 -3.58 -1.84
C THR A 148 -6.20 -2.17 -2.18
N PHE A 149 -7.40 -1.75 -1.77
CA PHE A 149 -7.80 -0.36 -2.05
C PHE A 149 -7.05 0.62 -1.14
N GLY A 150 -6.76 1.78 -1.73
CA GLY A 150 -5.87 2.81 -1.19
C GLY A 150 -4.49 2.81 -1.85
N PHE A 151 -4.04 1.70 -2.39
CA PHE A 151 -2.74 1.53 -3.01
C PHE A 151 -2.58 2.36 -4.29
N MET A 152 -3.55 2.28 -5.22
CA MET A 152 -3.45 3.01 -6.48
C MET A 152 -3.51 4.53 -6.30
N THR A 153 -4.27 5.01 -5.32
CA THR A 153 -4.26 6.45 -4.97
C THR A 153 -2.91 6.86 -4.38
N ALA A 154 -2.28 6.01 -3.56
CA ALA A 154 -0.95 6.29 -3.03
C ALA A 154 0.12 6.34 -4.14
N ILE A 155 0.00 5.48 -5.16
CA ILE A 155 0.85 5.53 -6.37
C ILE A 155 0.65 6.83 -7.12
N ASP A 156 -0.60 7.26 -7.37
CA ASP A 156 -0.89 8.50 -8.08
C ASP A 156 -0.24 9.70 -7.39
N ILE A 157 -0.37 9.80 -6.06
CA ILE A 157 0.24 10.86 -5.26
C ILE A 157 1.77 10.83 -5.36
N ALA A 158 2.38 9.65 -5.27
CA ALA A 158 3.82 9.51 -5.37
C ALA A 158 4.34 9.82 -6.78
N THR A 159 3.61 9.41 -7.82
CA THR A 159 3.92 9.69 -9.22
C THR A 159 3.82 11.20 -9.50
N GLU A 160 2.74 11.85 -9.06
CA GLU A 160 2.59 13.32 -9.20
C GLU A 160 3.74 14.07 -8.51
N ALA A 161 4.13 13.64 -7.32
CA ALA A 161 5.27 14.23 -6.62
C ALA A 161 6.57 14.05 -7.43
N LEU A 162 6.79 12.87 -8.00
CA LEU A 162 7.98 12.58 -8.81
C LEU A 162 8.02 13.40 -10.10
N ASP A 163 6.89 13.58 -10.79
CA ASP A 163 6.76 14.45 -11.97
C ASP A 163 7.17 15.90 -11.65
N ARG A 164 6.72 16.41 -10.50
CA ARG A 164 7.10 17.75 -10.03
C ARG A 164 8.59 17.83 -9.71
N LEU A 165 9.16 16.81 -9.06
CA LEU A 165 10.59 16.74 -8.76
C LEU A 165 11.43 16.63 -10.02
N HIS A 166 10.95 15.94 -11.06
CA HIS A 166 11.65 15.78 -12.32
C HIS A 166 11.98 17.13 -12.97
N THR A 167 11.02 18.03 -13.04
CA THR A 167 11.20 19.35 -13.67
C THR A 167 12.19 20.23 -12.90
N THR A 168 12.13 20.21 -11.56
CA THR A 168 13.08 20.99 -10.75
C THR A 168 14.48 20.34 -10.71
N ALA A 169 14.58 19.02 -10.75
CA ALA A 169 15.85 18.30 -10.85
C ALA A 169 16.60 18.68 -12.13
N ALA A 170 15.88 18.69 -13.27
CA ALA A 170 16.42 19.06 -14.57
C ALA A 170 16.88 20.54 -14.64
N SER A 171 16.17 21.44 -13.94
CA SER A 171 16.47 22.86 -13.95
C SER A 171 17.74 23.22 -13.16
N HIS A 172 18.13 22.39 -12.20
CA HIS A 172 19.21 22.68 -11.27
C HIS A 172 20.35 21.64 -11.26
N ASP A 173 20.32 20.65 -12.15
CA ASP A 173 21.32 19.56 -12.25
C ASP A 173 21.50 18.79 -10.93
N ARG A 174 20.40 18.56 -10.19
CA ARG A 174 20.37 17.97 -8.84
C ARG A 174 20.08 16.48 -8.83
N VAL A 175 20.43 15.85 -7.71
CA VAL A 175 19.86 14.55 -7.34
C VAL A 175 18.66 14.78 -6.43
N MET A 176 17.49 14.33 -6.86
CA MET A 176 16.26 14.41 -6.08
C MET A 176 15.90 13.04 -5.53
N ILE A 177 15.62 12.97 -4.25
CA ILE A 177 15.22 11.75 -3.54
C ILE A 177 13.78 11.92 -3.06
N LEU A 178 12.90 10.99 -3.42
CA LEU A 178 11.53 10.89 -2.95
C LEU A 178 11.39 9.69 -2.02
N GLU A 179 11.20 9.93 -0.72
CA GLU A 179 10.88 8.87 0.24
C GLU A 179 9.38 8.64 0.27
N VAL A 180 8.97 7.38 0.08
CA VAL A 180 7.57 6.94 0.05
C VAL A 180 7.30 5.92 1.13
N MET A 181 6.04 5.80 1.55
CA MET A 181 5.58 4.75 2.46
C MET A 181 5.64 3.36 1.79
N GLY A 182 5.24 2.32 2.49
CA GLY A 182 5.22 0.94 2.02
C GLY A 182 5.63 -0.05 3.12
N ARG A 183 5.99 0.46 4.31
CA ARG A 183 6.48 -0.33 5.45
C ARG A 183 7.63 -1.26 5.00
N ASN A 184 7.43 -2.58 5.10
CA ASN A 184 8.44 -3.59 4.82
C ASN A 184 8.39 -4.09 3.37
N THR A 185 7.67 -3.40 2.47
CA THR A 185 7.54 -3.75 1.06
C THR A 185 7.79 -2.57 0.14
N GLY A 186 8.28 -2.85 -1.06
CA GLY A 186 8.63 -1.84 -2.05
C GLY A 186 7.57 -1.55 -3.11
N TRP A 187 6.33 -1.99 -2.93
CA TRP A 187 5.29 -1.89 -3.96
C TRP A 187 5.03 -0.46 -4.42
N ILE A 188 4.86 0.50 -3.49
CA ILE A 188 4.63 1.91 -3.85
C ILE A 188 5.83 2.47 -4.58
N ALA A 189 7.05 2.26 -4.05
CA ALA A 189 8.28 2.76 -4.67
C ALA A 189 8.48 2.21 -6.08
N LEU A 190 8.23 0.90 -6.28
CA LEU A 190 8.36 0.25 -7.58
C LEU A 190 7.37 0.81 -8.61
N HIS A 191 6.09 0.88 -8.27
CA HIS A 191 5.06 1.35 -9.19
C HIS A 191 5.20 2.83 -9.50
N ALA A 192 5.36 3.67 -8.47
CA ALA A 192 5.52 5.11 -8.66
C ALA A 192 6.85 5.43 -9.37
N GLY A 193 7.93 4.71 -9.07
CA GLY A 193 9.22 4.89 -9.73
C GLY A 193 9.19 4.52 -11.21
N LEU A 194 8.49 3.44 -11.56
CA LEU A 194 8.26 3.06 -12.98
C LEU A 194 7.39 4.10 -13.69
N ALA A 195 6.26 4.48 -13.10
CA ALA A 195 5.31 5.42 -13.71
C ALA A 195 5.89 6.84 -13.85
N GLY A 196 6.65 7.31 -12.87
CA GLY A 196 7.25 8.65 -12.83
C GLY A 196 8.69 8.71 -13.33
N SER A 197 9.16 7.69 -14.05
CA SER A 197 10.50 7.67 -14.70
C SER A 197 11.66 7.92 -13.73
N ALA A 198 11.67 7.26 -12.57
CA ALA A 198 12.80 7.29 -11.66
C ALA A 198 14.03 6.64 -12.31
N ASP A 199 15.21 7.11 -11.97
CA ASP A 199 16.48 6.55 -12.43
C ASP A 199 17.01 5.44 -11.53
N ILE A 200 16.63 5.54 -10.24
CA ILE A 200 16.94 4.57 -9.19
C ILE A 200 15.70 4.33 -8.34
N ILE A 201 15.37 3.06 -8.08
CA ILE A 201 14.31 2.64 -7.18
C ILE A 201 14.92 1.78 -6.08
N LEU A 202 14.74 2.18 -4.81
CA LEU A 202 15.28 1.46 -3.66
C LEU A 202 14.12 0.87 -2.85
N ILE A 203 14.14 -0.45 -2.69
CA ILE A 203 13.08 -1.22 -2.02
C ILE A 203 13.65 -2.15 -0.95
N PRO A 204 12.86 -2.50 0.09
CA PRO A 204 13.32 -3.39 1.16
C PRO A 204 13.82 -4.75 0.68
N GLU A 205 13.20 -5.28 -0.37
CA GLU A 205 13.49 -6.61 -0.92
C GLU A 205 14.86 -6.70 -1.62
N ILE A 206 15.44 -5.56 -1.99
CA ILE A 206 16.75 -5.49 -2.67
C ILE A 206 17.65 -4.53 -1.87
N PRO A 207 18.51 -5.04 -0.97
CA PRO A 207 19.47 -4.21 -0.25
C PRO A 207 20.36 -3.41 -1.20
N PHE A 208 20.46 -2.10 -0.99
CA PHE A 208 21.24 -1.23 -1.86
C PHE A 208 22.68 -1.03 -1.38
N SER A 209 23.57 -0.63 -2.30
CA SER A 209 24.92 -0.15 -1.97
C SER A 209 25.14 1.26 -2.48
N PHE A 210 25.85 2.10 -1.72
CA PHE A 210 26.21 3.45 -2.18
C PHE A 210 27.13 3.43 -3.39
N GLU A 211 27.98 2.41 -3.51
CA GLU A 211 28.82 2.25 -4.70
C GLU A 211 27.97 2.15 -5.97
N SER A 212 26.88 1.39 -5.92
CA SER A 212 25.96 1.22 -7.07
C SER A 212 25.15 2.48 -7.34
N ILE A 213 24.69 3.20 -6.31
CA ILE A 213 24.04 4.50 -6.48
C ILE A 213 24.97 5.49 -7.17
N VAL A 214 26.19 5.65 -6.65
CA VAL A 214 27.18 6.59 -7.19
C VAL A 214 27.53 6.23 -8.64
N ARG A 215 27.77 4.95 -8.92
CA ARG A 215 28.04 4.48 -10.29
C ARG A 215 26.88 4.84 -11.25
N LYS A 216 25.62 4.67 -10.84
CA LYS A 216 24.48 5.03 -11.67
C LYS A 216 24.38 6.53 -11.90
N VAL A 217 24.58 7.36 -10.88
CA VAL A 217 24.60 8.83 -11.00
C VAL A 217 25.68 9.28 -11.98
N GLN A 218 26.92 8.75 -11.84
CA GLN A 218 28.04 9.08 -12.72
C GLN A 218 27.85 8.58 -14.17
N ALA A 219 27.26 7.39 -14.34
CA ALA A 219 26.94 6.85 -15.68
C ALA A 219 25.91 7.72 -16.40
N ARG A 220 24.90 8.23 -15.70
CA ARG A 220 23.92 9.17 -16.26
C ARG A 220 24.59 10.48 -16.70
N GLU A 221 25.45 11.02 -15.86
CA GLU A 221 26.19 12.24 -16.17
C GLU A 221 27.07 12.08 -17.40
N SER A 222 27.83 10.98 -17.46
CA SER A 222 28.65 10.64 -18.63
C SER A 222 27.83 10.42 -19.90
N GLY A 223 26.57 9.99 -19.74
CA GLY A 223 25.58 9.86 -20.83
C GLY A 223 24.89 11.16 -21.22
N GLY A 224 25.25 12.30 -20.60
CA GLY A 224 24.71 13.64 -20.91
C GLY A 224 23.49 14.05 -20.08
N SER A 225 23.04 13.23 -19.14
CA SER A 225 21.95 13.59 -18.22
C SER A 225 22.54 14.18 -16.93
N ARG A 226 22.22 15.43 -16.62
CA ARG A 226 22.83 16.14 -15.49
C ARG A 226 22.12 15.97 -14.15
N PHE A 227 20.93 15.43 -14.13
CA PHE A 227 20.12 15.19 -12.92
C PHE A 227 19.83 13.68 -12.73
N THR A 228 19.41 13.32 -11.52
CA THR A 228 19.00 11.95 -11.19
C THR A 228 17.85 11.98 -10.18
N ASN A 229 16.79 11.20 -10.44
CA ASN A 229 15.65 11.00 -9.55
C ASN A 229 15.74 9.62 -8.90
N ILE A 230 15.69 9.59 -7.56
CA ILE A 230 15.71 8.38 -6.74
C ILE A 230 14.38 8.28 -6.00
N VAL A 231 13.69 7.17 -6.14
CA VAL A 231 12.55 6.82 -5.28
C VAL A 231 13.00 5.79 -4.28
N VAL A 232 12.70 6.00 -3.00
CA VAL A 232 13.08 5.10 -1.93
C VAL A 232 11.89 4.76 -1.04
N ALA A 233 11.62 3.47 -0.82
CA ALA A 233 10.67 3.01 0.18
C ALA A 233 11.24 3.26 1.59
N GLU A 234 10.40 3.68 2.54
CA GLU A 234 10.81 3.98 3.93
C GLU A 234 11.51 2.82 4.65
N GLY A 235 11.24 1.56 4.21
CA GLY A 235 11.86 0.34 4.73
C GLY A 235 13.09 -0.13 3.94
N ALA A 236 13.59 0.63 2.95
CA ALA A 236 14.77 0.24 2.18
C ALA A 236 16.03 0.18 3.05
N VAL A 237 16.87 -0.83 2.81
CA VAL A 237 18.01 -1.18 3.67
C VAL A 237 19.33 -1.13 2.88
N GLU A 238 20.36 -0.49 3.45
CA GLU A 238 21.72 -0.59 2.94
C GLU A 238 22.29 -1.99 3.22
N LEU A 239 23.03 -2.55 2.28
CA LEU A 239 23.67 -3.85 2.45
C LEU A 239 24.48 -3.93 3.75
N GLY A 240 24.18 -4.96 4.57
CA GLY A 240 24.84 -5.19 5.84
C GLY A 240 24.35 -4.31 7.00
N LYS A 241 23.29 -3.52 6.80
CA LYS A 241 22.64 -2.73 7.86
C LYS A 241 21.21 -3.20 8.12
N SER A 242 20.60 -2.65 9.15
CA SER A 242 19.19 -2.84 9.49
C SER A 242 18.35 -1.65 9.05
N GLU A 243 17.04 -1.81 9.09
CA GLU A 243 16.06 -0.77 8.83
C GLU A 243 16.29 0.48 9.68
N MET A 244 15.94 1.63 9.14
CA MET A 244 16.03 2.91 9.83
C MET A 244 14.68 3.31 10.44
N TYR A 245 14.73 3.76 11.68
CA TYR A 245 13.55 4.20 12.41
C TYR A 245 13.66 5.69 12.76
N GLN A 246 12.65 6.49 12.41
CA GLN A 246 12.50 7.87 12.87
C GLN A 246 12.11 7.93 14.35
N ASP A 247 11.38 6.92 14.81
CA ASP A 247 10.91 6.75 16.15
C ASP A 247 11.09 5.29 16.57
N THR A 248 12.10 5.05 17.40
CA THR A 248 12.45 3.70 17.86
C THR A 248 11.50 3.18 18.95
N GLU A 249 10.88 4.06 19.74
CA GLU A 249 9.90 3.69 20.75
C GLU A 249 8.63 3.12 20.09
N HIS A 250 8.25 3.71 18.97
CA HIS A 250 7.08 3.30 18.22
C HIS A 250 7.38 2.47 16.96
N MET A 251 8.63 2.07 16.74
CA MET A 251 9.07 1.30 15.57
C MET A 251 8.58 1.90 14.24
N ARG A 252 8.71 3.24 14.12
CA ARG A 252 8.25 3.98 12.95
C ARG A 252 9.40 4.12 11.96
N LEU A 253 9.29 3.45 10.81
CA LEU A 253 10.24 3.53 9.71
C LEU A 253 10.37 4.94 9.14
N GLY A 254 11.50 5.24 8.51
CA GLY A 254 11.74 6.48 7.78
C GLY A 254 13.09 7.12 8.08
N GLY A 255 13.40 8.18 7.32
CA GLY A 255 14.68 8.88 7.40
C GLY A 255 15.75 8.31 6.47
N VAL A 256 15.45 7.22 5.77
CA VAL A 256 16.36 6.60 4.80
C VAL A 256 16.63 7.54 3.61
N GLY A 257 15.64 8.31 3.17
CA GLY A 257 15.81 9.30 2.10
C GLY A 257 16.82 10.39 2.46
N GLU A 258 16.73 10.93 3.68
CA GLU A 258 17.71 11.91 4.16
C GLU A 258 19.11 11.30 4.36
N TYR A 259 19.16 10.04 4.81
CA TYR A 259 20.41 9.29 4.90
C TYR A 259 21.08 9.13 3.52
N ILE A 260 20.29 8.75 2.51
CA ILE A 260 20.76 8.64 1.13
C ILE A 260 21.21 10.00 0.60
N ARG A 261 20.41 11.05 0.81
CA ARG A 261 20.74 12.42 0.39
C ARG A 261 22.14 12.84 0.84
N ARG A 262 22.42 12.73 2.14
CA ARG A 262 23.71 13.12 2.74
C ARG A 262 24.88 12.34 2.13
N ASN A 263 24.72 11.03 1.97
CA ASN A 263 25.79 10.18 1.44
C ASN A 263 26.00 10.39 -0.06
N VAL A 264 24.94 10.53 -0.86
CA VAL A 264 25.05 10.82 -2.30
C VAL A 264 25.75 12.17 -2.52
N GLU A 265 25.33 13.22 -1.81
CA GLU A 265 25.97 14.54 -1.90
C GLU A 265 27.44 14.47 -1.55
N ARG A 266 27.81 13.80 -0.45
CA ARG A 266 29.20 13.63 -0.01
C ARG A 266 30.05 12.83 -1.01
N LEU A 267 29.50 11.76 -1.62
CA LEU A 267 30.22 10.85 -2.49
C LEU A 267 30.33 11.32 -3.94
N THR A 268 29.35 12.09 -4.41
CA THR A 268 29.28 12.55 -5.82
C THR A 268 29.62 14.03 -5.97
N GLY A 269 29.60 14.82 -4.90
CA GLY A 269 29.71 16.28 -4.94
C GLY A 269 28.49 16.98 -5.55
N LYS A 270 27.42 16.25 -5.93
CA LYS A 270 26.21 16.82 -6.52
C LYS A 270 25.27 17.29 -5.44
N GLU A 271 24.74 18.47 -5.61
CA GLU A 271 23.67 19.01 -4.76
C GLU A 271 22.46 18.04 -4.75
N SER A 272 22.08 17.60 -3.57
CA SER A 272 21.03 16.60 -3.40
C SER A 272 19.93 17.12 -2.48
N ARG A 273 18.66 16.81 -2.78
CA ARG A 273 17.50 17.16 -1.97
C ARG A 273 16.63 15.93 -1.72
N CYS A 274 16.02 15.88 -0.55
CA CYS A 274 15.08 14.83 -0.18
C CYS A 274 13.70 15.43 0.11
N VAL A 275 12.67 14.76 -0.37
CA VAL A 275 11.28 15.01 -0.04
C VAL A 275 10.70 13.73 0.55
N VAL A 276 10.08 13.83 1.71
CA VAL A 276 9.39 12.71 2.37
C VAL A 276 7.89 12.94 2.23
N LEU A 277 7.19 12.08 1.50
CA LEU A 277 5.74 12.21 1.32
C LEU A 277 4.95 11.85 2.58
N GLY A 278 5.38 10.82 3.28
CA GLY A 278 4.72 10.37 4.50
C GLY A 278 3.20 10.22 4.33
N HIS A 279 2.44 10.75 5.28
CA HIS A 279 0.98 10.60 5.34
C HIS A 279 0.18 11.33 4.24
N LEU A 280 0.81 12.15 3.39
CA LEU A 280 0.14 12.67 2.19
C LEU A 280 -0.39 11.53 1.31
N GLN A 281 0.28 10.38 1.30
CA GLN A 281 -0.12 9.19 0.55
C GLN A 281 -1.36 8.48 1.12
N ARG A 282 -1.76 8.78 2.37
CA ARG A 282 -2.95 8.20 3.01
C ARG A 282 -4.19 9.08 2.87
N GLY A 283 -4.00 10.37 2.65
CA GLY A 283 -5.06 11.37 2.63
C GLY A 283 -5.68 11.58 1.26
N GLY A 284 -6.68 12.45 1.23
CA GLY A 284 -7.30 12.90 0.00
C GLY A 284 -8.38 11.98 -0.56
N SER A 285 -8.90 12.38 -1.70
CA SER A 285 -9.97 11.68 -2.40
C SER A 285 -9.44 10.43 -3.10
N PRO A 286 -10.07 9.24 -2.96
CA PRO A 286 -9.66 8.06 -3.70
C PRO A 286 -9.79 8.27 -5.20
N ASN A 287 -8.85 7.71 -5.97
CA ASN A 287 -8.94 7.66 -7.42
C ASN A 287 -10.08 6.72 -7.89
N ALA A 288 -10.33 6.68 -9.19
CA ALA A 288 -11.42 5.86 -9.75
C ALA A 288 -11.25 4.36 -9.45
N PHE A 289 -10.00 3.86 -9.51
CA PHE A 289 -9.71 2.46 -9.25
C PHE A 289 -10.05 2.07 -7.80
N ASP A 290 -9.56 2.82 -6.82
CA ASP A 290 -9.80 2.53 -5.40
C ASP A 290 -11.28 2.70 -5.00
N ARG A 291 -12.00 3.64 -5.64
CA ARG A 291 -13.47 3.73 -5.46
C ARG A 291 -14.19 2.49 -5.97
N MET A 292 -13.82 2.00 -7.16
CA MET A 292 -14.41 0.80 -7.74
C MET A 292 -14.05 -0.45 -6.94
N LEU A 293 -12.78 -0.62 -6.60
CA LEU A 293 -12.30 -1.78 -5.85
C LEU A 293 -12.95 -1.84 -4.46
N GLY A 294 -12.95 -0.73 -3.71
CA GLY A 294 -13.61 -0.64 -2.41
C GLY A 294 -15.12 -0.93 -2.51
N THR A 295 -15.80 -0.43 -3.56
CA THR A 295 -17.21 -0.70 -3.80
C THR A 295 -17.46 -2.20 -4.07
N ASN A 296 -16.65 -2.81 -4.94
CA ASN A 296 -16.76 -4.23 -5.27
C ASN A 296 -16.49 -5.11 -4.05
N PHE A 297 -15.45 -4.81 -3.28
CA PHE A 297 -15.12 -5.55 -2.06
C PHE A 297 -16.22 -5.45 -1.02
N GLY A 298 -16.74 -4.25 -0.76
CA GLY A 298 -17.82 -4.06 0.20
C GLY A 298 -19.10 -4.83 -0.17
N ALA A 299 -19.49 -4.79 -1.44
CA ALA A 299 -20.65 -5.54 -1.93
C ALA A 299 -20.43 -7.07 -1.89
N CYS A 300 -19.22 -7.53 -2.25
CA CYS A 300 -18.85 -8.95 -2.19
C CYS A 300 -18.86 -9.46 -0.74
N ALA A 301 -18.35 -8.70 0.22
CA ALA A 301 -18.36 -9.08 1.64
C ALA A 301 -19.77 -9.32 2.18
N VAL A 302 -20.74 -8.48 1.80
CA VAL A 302 -22.13 -8.69 2.19
C VAL A 302 -22.73 -9.94 1.54
N ARG A 303 -22.48 -10.15 0.24
CA ARG A 303 -22.96 -11.37 -0.45
C ARG A 303 -22.35 -12.65 0.16
N ALA A 304 -21.07 -12.61 0.53
CA ALA A 304 -20.43 -13.73 1.22
C ALA A 304 -21.14 -14.07 2.54
N LEU A 305 -21.39 -13.06 3.39
CA LEU A 305 -22.17 -13.28 4.62
C LEU A 305 -23.58 -13.82 4.34
N ALA A 306 -24.27 -13.27 3.35
CA ALA A 306 -25.62 -13.73 2.99
C ALA A 306 -25.63 -15.19 2.53
N ASN A 307 -24.55 -15.66 1.90
CA ASN A 307 -24.35 -17.04 1.50
C ASN A 307 -23.84 -17.94 2.64
N GLY A 308 -23.69 -17.42 3.86
CA GLY A 308 -23.18 -18.19 5.01
C GLY A 308 -21.66 -18.37 5.05
N GLU A 309 -20.92 -17.65 4.21
CA GLU A 309 -19.46 -17.65 4.26
C GLU A 309 -18.97 -16.82 5.44
N THR A 310 -18.03 -17.37 6.22
CA THR A 310 -17.40 -16.68 7.37
C THR A 310 -15.94 -17.10 7.50
N GLY A 311 -15.14 -16.33 8.23
CA GLY A 311 -13.71 -16.61 8.38
C GLY A 311 -12.93 -16.41 7.08
N LYS A 312 -13.43 -15.57 6.18
CA LYS A 312 -12.84 -15.31 4.87
C LYS A 312 -12.56 -13.82 4.69
N MET A 313 -11.69 -13.51 3.75
CA MET A 313 -11.41 -12.17 3.23
C MET A 313 -11.87 -12.09 1.77
N VAL A 314 -12.45 -10.97 1.37
CA VAL A 314 -12.65 -10.70 -0.06
C VAL A 314 -11.29 -10.41 -0.71
N ALA A 315 -11.10 -10.86 -1.93
CA ALA A 315 -9.84 -10.72 -2.67
C ALA A 315 -10.09 -10.44 -4.15
N LEU A 316 -9.13 -9.79 -4.80
CA LEU A 316 -9.11 -9.64 -6.25
C LEU A 316 -8.12 -10.67 -6.81
N GLN A 317 -8.58 -11.57 -7.68
CA GLN A 317 -7.74 -12.52 -8.39
C GLN A 317 -8.20 -12.66 -9.84
N ALA A 318 -7.26 -12.53 -10.78
CA ALA A 318 -7.51 -12.58 -12.22
C ALA A 318 -8.70 -11.70 -12.67
N GLY A 319 -8.78 -10.49 -12.09
CA GLY A 319 -9.85 -9.53 -12.39
C GLY A 319 -11.19 -9.81 -11.72
N ASN A 320 -11.34 -10.90 -10.95
CA ASN A 320 -12.55 -11.27 -10.26
C ASN A 320 -12.46 -11.02 -8.76
N THR A 321 -13.56 -10.59 -8.17
CA THR A 321 -13.68 -10.49 -6.70
C THR A 321 -14.19 -11.82 -6.16
N ILE A 322 -13.38 -12.48 -5.34
CA ILE A 322 -13.62 -13.78 -4.72
C ILE A 322 -13.49 -13.71 -3.21
N THR A 323 -13.69 -14.80 -2.50
CA THR A 323 -13.36 -14.95 -1.07
C THR A 323 -12.25 -15.96 -0.87
N VAL A 324 -11.33 -15.68 0.05
CA VAL A 324 -10.22 -16.56 0.46
C VAL A 324 -10.22 -16.71 1.98
N PRO A 325 -9.68 -17.79 2.55
CA PRO A 325 -9.55 -17.93 4.00
C PRO A 325 -8.77 -16.75 4.63
N LEU A 326 -9.17 -16.31 5.83
CA LEU A 326 -8.48 -15.21 6.54
C LEU A 326 -7.05 -15.57 6.95
N ASP A 327 -6.81 -16.81 7.31
CA ASP A 327 -5.48 -17.30 7.68
C ASP A 327 -4.49 -17.20 6.51
N GLU A 328 -4.91 -17.54 5.27
CA GLU A 328 -4.07 -17.36 4.08
C GLU A 328 -3.70 -15.89 3.83
N ALA A 329 -4.62 -14.98 4.14
CA ALA A 329 -4.41 -13.55 3.94
C ALA A 329 -3.47 -12.92 4.99
N CYS A 330 -3.38 -13.53 6.19
CA CYS A 330 -2.64 -13.00 7.34
C CYS A 330 -1.33 -13.76 7.64
N THR A 331 -0.99 -14.80 6.88
CA THR A 331 0.17 -15.65 7.18
C THR A 331 1.48 -15.02 6.75
N ASP A 332 1.52 -14.44 5.55
CA ASP A 332 2.74 -13.89 4.96
C ASP A 332 2.52 -12.49 4.38
N ILE A 333 3.54 -11.66 4.51
CA ILE A 333 3.57 -10.35 3.84
C ILE A 333 3.86 -10.56 2.35
N LYS A 334 3.00 -10.03 1.48
CA LYS A 334 3.19 -10.02 0.03
C LYS A 334 4.30 -9.07 -0.37
N LYS A 335 5.51 -9.59 -0.53
CA LYS A 335 6.69 -8.84 -0.97
C LYS A 335 6.74 -8.68 -2.49
N VAL A 336 7.50 -7.68 -2.95
CA VAL A 336 7.84 -7.52 -4.36
C VAL A 336 8.71 -8.71 -4.79
N PRO A 337 8.29 -9.51 -5.79
CA PRO A 337 9.13 -10.59 -6.31
C PRO A 337 10.31 -9.99 -7.08
N ILE A 338 11.52 -10.24 -6.60
CA ILE A 338 12.76 -9.66 -7.17
C ILE A 338 13.06 -10.16 -8.59
N ASP A 339 12.53 -11.31 -8.97
CA ASP A 339 12.57 -11.91 -10.31
C ASP A 339 11.27 -11.66 -11.09
N GLY A 340 10.36 -10.85 -10.54
CA GLY A 340 9.07 -10.55 -11.12
C GLY A 340 9.15 -9.64 -12.35
N GLN A 341 8.08 -9.66 -13.14
CA GLN A 341 7.99 -8.91 -14.41
C GLN A 341 8.24 -7.40 -14.24
N LEU A 342 7.72 -6.75 -13.19
CA LEU A 342 7.89 -5.31 -13.00
C LEU A 342 9.35 -4.93 -12.69
N VAL A 343 10.03 -5.72 -11.85
CA VAL A 343 11.47 -5.54 -11.56
C VAL A 343 12.27 -5.75 -12.84
N ARG A 344 11.96 -6.78 -13.61
CA ARG A 344 12.62 -7.04 -14.89
C ARG A 344 12.39 -5.89 -15.89
N THR A 345 11.16 -5.41 -16.01
CA THR A 345 10.83 -4.27 -16.89
C THR A 345 11.61 -3.02 -16.50
N ALA A 346 11.71 -2.72 -15.18
CA ALA A 346 12.49 -1.59 -14.69
C ALA A 346 13.98 -1.70 -15.11
N LEU A 347 14.58 -2.88 -14.94
CA LEU A 347 15.96 -3.14 -15.35
C LEU A 347 16.12 -3.03 -16.88
N ASP A 348 15.20 -3.57 -17.66
CA ASP A 348 15.25 -3.55 -19.13
C ASP A 348 15.21 -2.12 -19.71
N ILE A 349 14.51 -1.19 -19.04
CA ILE A 349 14.51 0.24 -19.43
C ILE A 349 15.61 1.06 -18.77
N GLY A 350 16.51 0.41 -18.06
CA GLY A 350 17.69 1.03 -17.47
C GLY A 350 17.50 1.66 -16.09
N ILE A 351 16.41 1.41 -15.38
CA ILE A 351 16.24 1.81 -13.97
C ILE A 351 17.13 0.91 -13.10
N SER A 352 17.83 1.49 -12.12
CA SER A 352 18.70 0.77 -11.20
C SER A 352 18.01 0.51 -9.87
N PHE A 353 18.19 -0.67 -9.30
CA PHE A 353 17.85 -0.94 -7.90
C PHE A 353 19.05 -0.75 -6.95
N ALA A 354 20.17 -0.27 -7.49
CA ALA A 354 21.44 -0.09 -6.77
C ALA A 354 21.88 -1.34 -6.00
N ALA A 355 21.54 -2.52 -6.51
CA ALA A 355 21.99 -3.80 -5.95
C ALA A 355 23.53 -3.90 -5.94
N PRO A 356 24.14 -4.64 -4.97
CA PRO A 356 25.57 -4.91 -4.96
C PRO A 356 26.07 -5.55 -6.26
N LYS A 357 27.34 -5.35 -6.63
CA LYS A 357 27.91 -5.87 -7.88
C LYS A 357 27.80 -7.39 -8.04
N GLU A 358 27.83 -8.11 -6.94
CA GLU A 358 27.75 -9.57 -6.90
C GLU A 358 26.32 -10.08 -7.06
N SER A 359 25.34 -9.19 -7.00
CA SER A 359 23.93 -9.54 -7.18
C SER A 359 23.63 -9.81 -8.66
N LYS A 360 22.74 -10.77 -8.92
CA LYS A 360 22.16 -10.99 -10.27
C LYS A 360 21.35 -9.78 -10.78
N LEU A 361 21.00 -8.86 -9.87
CA LEU A 361 20.29 -7.61 -10.16
C LEU A 361 21.24 -6.42 -10.29
N ALA A 362 22.58 -6.65 -10.23
CA ALA A 362 23.54 -5.60 -10.46
C ALA A 362 23.38 -5.07 -11.89
N ASP A 363 23.40 -3.75 -12.03
CA ASP A 363 23.39 -3.12 -13.34
C ASP A 363 24.51 -3.73 -14.19
N SER A 364 24.17 -4.48 -15.21
CA SER A 364 25.13 -4.88 -16.25
C SER A 364 25.57 -3.59 -16.93
N GLY A 365 26.70 -3.06 -16.51
CA GLY A 365 27.27 -1.83 -17.04
C GLY A 365 27.57 -1.97 -18.53
N SER A 366 26.74 -1.46 -19.31
CA SER A 366 26.67 -1.26 -20.74
C SER A 366 25.47 -2.02 -21.35
N PHE A 367 24.36 -1.34 -21.50
CA PHE A 367 23.62 -1.54 -22.75
C PHE A 367 24.50 -0.97 -23.87
N ALA A 368 25.41 -1.77 -24.38
CA ALA A 368 25.86 -1.61 -25.76
C ALA A 368 24.60 -1.83 -26.59
N VAL A 369 23.91 -0.75 -26.92
CA VAL A 369 22.87 -0.79 -27.96
C VAL A 369 23.57 -1.45 -29.15
N PRO A 370 23.13 -2.65 -29.61
CA PRO A 370 23.63 -3.14 -30.88
C PRO A 370 23.30 -2.02 -31.86
N ARG A 371 24.33 -1.43 -32.48
CA ARG A 371 24.12 -0.55 -33.63
C ARG A 371 23.48 -1.44 -34.70
N ILE A 372 22.17 -1.57 -34.66
CA ILE A 372 21.43 -2.04 -35.81
C ILE A 372 21.68 -0.94 -36.84
N GLY A 373 22.55 -1.25 -37.80
CA GLY A 373 22.81 -0.42 -38.95
C GLY A 373 21.55 -0.33 -39.75
N VAL A 374 20.61 0.51 -39.37
CA VAL A 374 19.49 0.92 -40.16
C VAL A 374 20.09 1.88 -41.18
N ALA A 375 20.42 1.34 -42.36
CA ALA A 375 20.67 2.15 -43.54
C ALA A 375 19.45 3.06 -43.69
N ARG A 376 19.63 4.36 -43.50
CA ARG A 376 18.56 5.32 -43.81
C ARG A 376 18.26 5.22 -45.28
N PRO A 377 17.00 4.97 -45.67
CA PRO A 377 16.63 5.08 -47.07
C PRO A 377 16.89 6.52 -47.54
N PRO A 378 17.34 6.74 -48.79
CA PRO A 378 17.60 8.07 -49.32
C PRO A 378 16.30 8.90 -49.23
N ARG A 379 16.41 10.15 -48.75
CA ARG A 379 15.30 11.11 -48.70
C ARG A 379 14.81 11.31 -50.12
N GLN A 380 13.63 10.84 -50.44
CA GLN A 380 12.91 11.23 -51.66
C GLN A 380 12.41 12.66 -51.42
N HIS A 381 12.96 13.59 -52.22
CA HIS A 381 12.41 14.94 -52.32
C HIS A 381 11.06 14.79 -53.08
N LEU A 382 9.98 14.99 -52.38
CA LEU A 382 8.68 15.26 -53.02
C LEU A 382 8.69 16.70 -53.51
N PRO A 383 8.42 16.96 -54.81
CA PRO A 383 8.24 18.33 -55.26
C PRO A 383 6.93 18.88 -54.68
N PHE A 384 7.00 20.09 -54.15
CA PHE A 384 5.79 20.86 -53.85
C PHE A 384 5.22 21.38 -55.17
N GLU A 385 4.00 21.02 -55.50
CA GLU A 385 3.06 21.78 -56.31
C GLU A 385 1.96 22.34 -55.42
#